data_da5faf36fb7c6207f1d26691f0106ef7
#
_entry.id   da5faf36fb7c6207f1d26691f0106ef7
#
_cell.length_a   1.000
_cell.length_b   1.000
_cell.length_c   1.000
_cell.angle_alpha   90.00
_cell.angle_beta   90.00
_cell.angle_gamma   90.00
#
_symmetry.space_group_name_H-M   'P 1'
#
loop_
_entity.id
_entity.type
_entity.pdbx_description
1 polymer ?
#
loop_
_entity_poly.entity_id
_entity_poly.type
_entity_poly.pdbx_seq_one_letter_code
_entity_poly.pdbx_strand_id
1 'polypeptide(L)'
;MNSLSHTLPPELDSALQETLQKWQTSDSTARLWQRDASLWTGADEAEWLGWLEIVQQSLDGLNDVQAVIRTMLDDGIRQVVLLGMGGSSMAPEVLRDTFGCQPNAAELFVLDSTDPDQITNIDNALTLEQTVFVVASKSGSTLEPNILMAHFYHRMVEAVSAERAAGHFIAITDPGSSLEQQAAEYGFRHIFAGVPSIGGRFSALSHYGVVPAAMIGMDCRRFLESAQSMVSACKTTAGATENPGVMLGSIIAVAAHQGHDKLTLVLSPGIASLGAWLEQLIAESTGKQGTGVLPLDGEPIGAPDVYG
;
A
#
# COMPACT_ATOMS: atom_id res chain seq x y z
N MET A 1 2.39 -17.66 -15.22
CA MET A 1 1.97 -16.25 -15.10
C MET A 1 0.93 -15.99 -16.18
N ASN A 2 -0.17 -15.33 -15.84
CA ASN A 2 -1.10 -14.87 -16.88
C ASN A 2 -0.36 -13.81 -17.70
N SER A 3 -0.31 -13.97 -19.01
CA SER A 3 0.35 -13.01 -19.90
C SER A 3 -0.47 -11.72 -19.93
N LEU A 4 0.19 -10.56 -19.78
CA LEU A 4 -0.40 -9.29 -20.13
C LEU A 4 -0.78 -9.33 -21.62
N SER A 5 -2.05 -9.08 -21.93
CA SER A 5 -2.51 -8.93 -23.31
C SER A 5 -3.07 -7.53 -23.49
N HIS A 6 -2.86 -6.96 -24.66
CA HIS A 6 -3.36 -5.63 -25.01
C HIS A 6 -3.87 -5.61 -26.45
N THR A 7 -4.75 -4.67 -26.73
CA THR A 7 -5.19 -4.30 -28.07
C THR A 7 -5.10 -2.80 -28.20
N LEU A 8 -4.39 -2.31 -29.18
CA LEU A 8 -4.16 -0.89 -29.42
C LEU A 8 -4.50 -0.51 -30.85
N PRO A 9 -5.00 0.72 -31.09
CA PRO A 9 -5.02 1.27 -32.43
C PRO A 9 -3.63 1.31 -33.06
N PRO A 10 -3.49 1.22 -34.40
CA PRO A 10 -2.18 1.13 -35.06
C PRO A 10 -1.21 2.26 -34.73
N GLU A 11 -1.73 3.47 -34.50
CA GLU A 11 -0.93 4.65 -34.13
C GLU A 11 -0.32 4.50 -32.73
N LEU A 12 -1.11 4.04 -31.76
CA LEU A 12 -0.62 3.77 -30.40
C LEU A 12 0.35 2.58 -30.38
N ASP A 13 0.08 1.54 -31.16
CA ASP A 13 0.98 0.38 -31.24
C ASP A 13 2.35 0.77 -31.81
N SER A 14 2.39 1.58 -32.88
CA SER A 14 3.64 2.09 -33.44
C SER A 14 4.44 2.90 -32.41
N ALA A 15 3.79 3.81 -31.68
CA ALA A 15 4.44 4.61 -30.64
C ALA A 15 4.90 3.75 -29.45
N LEU A 16 4.17 2.69 -29.11
CA LEU A 16 4.56 1.71 -28.11
C LEU A 16 5.85 0.99 -28.53
N GLN A 17 5.92 0.49 -29.77
CA GLN A 17 7.12 -0.21 -30.26
C GLN A 17 8.36 0.70 -30.23
N GLU A 18 8.23 1.96 -30.63
CA GLU A 18 9.31 2.95 -30.52
C GLU A 18 9.75 3.18 -29.08
N THR A 19 8.79 3.27 -28.15
CA THR A 19 9.06 3.48 -26.72
C THR A 19 9.79 2.28 -26.12
N LEU A 20 9.34 1.06 -26.42
CA LEU A 20 9.98 -0.17 -25.95
C LEU A 20 11.40 -0.31 -26.54
N GLN A 21 11.59 0.05 -27.81
CA GLN A 21 12.92 0.05 -28.43
C GLN A 21 13.86 1.05 -27.77
N LYS A 22 13.40 2.28 -27.48
CA LYS A 22 14.17 3.27 -26.72
C LYS A 22 14.55 2.77 -25.34
N TRP A 23 13.58 2.20 -24.62
CA TRP A 23 13.79 1.62 -23.29
C TRP A 23 14.87 0.52 -23.31
N GLN A 24 14.80 -0.38 -24.31
CA GLN A 24 15.76 -1.46 -24.49
C GLN A 24 17.17 -0.94 -24.84
N THR A 25 17.27 -0.01 -25.80
CA THR A 25 18.56 0.49 -26.28
C THR A 25 19.31 1.35 -25.26
N SER A 26 18.57 2.00 -24.34
CA SER A 26 19.14 2.78 -23.24
C SER A 26 19.37 1.98 -21.95
N ASP A 27 19.16 0.66 -21.99
CA ASP A 27 19.29 -0.24 -20.84
C ASP A 27 18.50 0.23 -19.60
N SER A 28 17.33 0.84 -19.84
CA SER A 28 16.57 1.55 -18.80
C SER A 28 16.11 0.63 -17.69
N THR A 29 15.84 -0.66 -17.97
CA THR A 29 15.49 -1.62 -16.92
C THR A 29 16.64 -1.79 -15.92
N ALA A 30 17.85 -2.03 -16.37
CA ALA A 30 19.00 -2.18 -15.48
C ALA A 30 19.28 -0.89 -14.70
N ARG A 31 19.19 0.27 -15.38
CA ARG A 31 19.36 1.59 -14.78
C ARG A 31 18.31 1.87 -13.67
N LEU A 32 17.05 1.47 -13.89
CA LEU A 32 16.01 1.57 -12.88
C LEU A 32 16.37 0.78 -11.61
N TRP A 33 16.78 -0.47 -11.79
CA TRP A 33 17.16 -1.33 -10.66
C TRP A 33 18.48 -0.90 -9.99
N GLN A 34 19.33 -0.13 -10.69
CA GLN A 34 20.53 0.53 -10.15
C GLN A 34 20.20 1.88 -9.49
N ARG A 35 18.91 2.30 -9.48
CA ARG A 35 18.44 3.58 -8.95
C ARG A 35 19.09 4.79 -9.62
N ASP A 36 19.32 4.71 -10.94
CA ASP A 36 19.91 5.78 -11.71
C ASP A 36 18.94 6.96 -11.85
N ALA A 37 19.17 8.05 -11.12
CA ALA A 37 18.36 9.25 -11.12
C ALA A 37 18.22 9.91 -12.50
N SER A 38 19.18 9.67 -13.41
CA SER A 38 19.15 10.24 -14.76
C SER A 38 18.05 9.64 -15.67
N LEU A 39 17.32 8.63 -15.21
CA LEU A 39 16.09 8.17 -15.86
C LEU A 39 14.94 9.19 -15.75
N TRP A 40 15.00 10.10 -14.80
CA TRP A 40 13.98 11.11 -14.50
C TRP A 40 14.58 12.51 -14.60
N THR A 41 14.22 13.38 -13.67
CA THR A 41 14.68 14.77 -13.67
C THR A 41 16.05 14.94 -13.04
N GLY A 42 16.55 13.93 -12.32
CA GLY A 42 17.82 13.97 -11.59
C GLY A 42 17.73 14.76 -10.28
N ALA A 43 16.52 14.97 -9.75
CA ALA A 43 16.31 15.58 -8.45
C ALA A 43 16.41 14.52 -7.33
N ASP A 44 15.30 14.19 -6.70
CA ASP A 44 15.27 13.28 -5.54
C ASP A 44 14.66 11.89 -5.83
N GLU A 45 14.30 11.60 -7.09
CA GLU A 45 13.55 10.40 -7.44
C GLU A 45 14.27 9.11 -7.01
N ALA A 46 15.59 9.08 -7.08
CA ALA A 46 16.39 7.92 -6.66
C ALA A 46 16.28 7.61 -5.16
N GLU A 47 15.93 8.59 -4.34
CA GLU A 47 15.75 8.44 -2.89
C GLU A 47 14.46 7.68 -2.55
N TRP A 48 13.49 7.66 -3.48
CA TRP A 48 12.16 7.09 -3.28
C TRP A 48 11.96 5.70 -3.89
N LEU A 49 13.04 5.01 -4.25
CA LEU A 49 13.01 3.70 -4.93
C LEU A 49 13.17 2.50 -3.99
N GLY A 50 12.97 2.66 -2.68
CA GLY A 50 13.06 1.55 -1.72
C GLY A 50 12.08 0.41 -1.99
N TRP A 51 10.97 0.70 -2.66
CA TRP A 51 9.96 -0.30 -3.05
C TRP A 51 10.50 -1.38 -4.02
N LEU A 52 11.60 -1.15 -4.72
CA LEU A 52 12.23 -2.15 -5.59
C LEU A 52 12.74 -3.38 -4.80
N GLU A 53 13.14 -3.19 -3.55
CA GLU A 53 13.75 -4.23 -2.71
C GLU A 53 12.85 -4.69 -1.55
N ILE A 54 11.71 -4.03 -1.36
CA ILE A 54 10.86 -4.22 -0.17
C ILE A 54 10.37 -5.66 0.00
N VAL A 55 10.12 -6.38 -1.10
CA VAL A 55 9.60 -7.75 -1.04
C VAL A 55 10.58 -8.67 -0.32
N GLN A 56 11.87 -8.59 -0.66
CA GLN A 56 12.90 -9.40 -0.01
C GLN A 56 13.07 -9.00 1.45
N GLN A 57 13.12 -7.70 1.75
CA GLN A 57 13.22 -7.21 3.13
C GLN A 57 12.03 -7.68 3.98
N SER A 58 10.82 -7.65 3.43
CA SER A 58 9.61 -8.11 4.13
C SER A 58 9.57 -9.62 4.31
N LEU A 59 10.09 -10.40 3.36
CA LEU A 59 10.25 -11.85 3.52
C LEU A 59 11.24 -12.19 4.63
N ASP A 60 12.37 -11.48 4.69
CA ASP A 60 13.41 -11.69 5.70
C ASP A 60 12.90 -11.36 7.11
N GLY A 61 12.12 -10.27 7.27
CA GLY A 61 11.54 -9.83 8.55
C GLY A 61 10.21 -10.50 8.93
N LEU A 62 9.62 -11.32 8.06
CA LEU A 62 8.26 -11.85 8.25
C LEU A 62 8.08 -12.65 9.53
N ASN A 63 9.08 -13.43 9.91
CA ASN A 63 9.01 -14.27 11.11
C ASN A 63 8.89 -13.41 12.38
N ASP A 64 9.56 -12.28 12.44
CA ASP A 64 9.51 -11.35 13.58
C ASP A 64 8.12 -10.68 13.67
N VAL A 65 7.56 -10.24 12.52
CA VAL A 65 6.19 -9.73 12.46
C VAL A 65 5.21 -10.77 12.98
N GLN A 66 5.29 -12.01 12.49
CA GLN A 66 4.39 -13.09 12.91
C GLN A 66 4.54 -13.45 14.39
N ALA A 67 5.75 -13.37 14.95
CA ALA A 67 5.97 -13.62 16.37
C ALA A 67 5.27 -12.56 17.25
N VAL A 68 5.39 -11.29 16.90
CA VAL A 68 4.71 -10.19 17.61
C VAL A 68 3.20 -10.37 17.56
N ILE A 69 2.64 -10.67 16.38
CA ILE A 69 1.20 -10.82 16.20
C ILE A 69 0.68 -12.06 16.96
N ARG A 70 1.41 -13.16 16.93
CA ARG A 70 1.05 -14.36 17.71
C ARG A 70 0.94 -14.05 19.20
N THR A 71 1.90 -13.32 19.76
CA THR A 71 1.85 -12.89 21.15
C THR A 71 0.60 -12.08 21.47
N MET A 72 0.17 -11.19 20.56
CA MET A 72 -1.07 -10.42 20.76
C MET A 72 -2.32 -11.30 20.73
N LEU A 73 -2.40 -12.24 19.79
CA LEU A 73 -3.52 -13.19 19.71
C LEU A 73 -3.57 -14.11 20.94
N ASP A 74 -2.41 -14.56 21.44
CA ASP A 74 -2.30 -15.37 22.65
C ASP A 74 -2.73 -14.59 23.91
N ASP A 75 -2.50 -13.27 23.93
CA ASP A 75 -2.97 -12.36 24.99
C ASP A 75 -4.47 -12.01 24.87
N GLY A 76 -5.18 -12.58 23.90
CA GLY A 76 -6.62 -12.43 23.76
C GLY A 76 -7.07 -11.28 22.86
N ILE A 77 -6.17 -10.64 22.12
CA ILE A 77 -6.56 -9.64 21.11
C ILE A 77 -7.36 -10.34 19.99
N ARG A 78 -8.49 -9.74 19.64
CA ARG A 78 -9.43 -10.25 18.60
C ARG A 78 -9.89 -9.17 17.63
N GLN A 79 -9.61 -7.90 17.94
CA GLN A 79 -9.98 -6.76 17.12
C GLN A 79 -8.76 -5.87 16.91
N VAL A 80 -8.65 -5.33 15.71
CA VAL A 80 -7.59 -4.39 15.32
C VAL A 80 -8.25 -3.17 14.70
N VAL A 81 -7.91 -1.99 15.18
CA VAL A 81 -8.30 -0.73 14.55
C VAL A 81 -7.06 -0.09 13.95
N LEU A 82 -7.01 0.00 12.64
CA LEU A 82 -5.95 0.70 11.92
C LEU A 82 -6.31 2.18 11.82
N LEU A 83 -5.50 3.01 12.45
CA LEU A 83 -5.60 4.48 12.43
C LEU A 83 -4.56 5.00 11.43
N GLY A 84 -4.98 5.27 10.21
CA GLY A 84 -4.07 5.67 9.13
C GLY A 84 -4.80 6.39 8.00
N MET A 85 -4.07 7.13 7.18
CA MET A 85 -4.63 7.88 6.06
C MET A 85 -3.96 7.46 4.75
N GLY A 86 -4.74 7.41 3.64
CA GLY A 86 -4.24 7.18 2.30
C GLY A 86 -3.37 5.93 2.19
N GLY A 87 -2.10 6.07 1.80
CA GLY A 87 -1.18 4.93 1.64
C GLY A 87 -0.94 4.10 2.91
N SER A 88 -1.28 4.61 4.10
CA SER A 88 -1.18 3.85 5.35
C SER A 88 -2.42 3.00 5.67
N SER A 89 -3.55 3.23 4.99
CA SER A 89 -4.84 2.55 5.23
C SER A 89 -5.35 1.76 4.03
N MET A 90 -5.19 2.28 2.81
CA MET A 90 -5.85 1.72 1.62
C MET A 90 -5.39 0.30 1.28
N ALA A 91 -4.08 0.02 1.32
CA ALA A 91 -3.61 -1.34 1.03
C ALA A 91 -4.10 -2.37 2.07
N PRO A 92 -4.03 -2.12 3.39
CA PRO A 92 -4.69 -2.95 4.39
C PRO A 92 -6.18 -3.18 4.15
N GLU A 93 -6.92 -2.15 3.74
CA GLU A 93 -8.33 -2.27 3.40
C GLU A 93 -8.56 -3.21 2.22
N VAL A 94 -7.81 -3.04 1.13
CA VAL A 94 -7.85 -3.94 -0.03
C VAL A 94 -7.56 -5.38 0.37
N LEU A 95 -6.58 -5.61 1.23
CA LEU A 95 -6.22 -6.96 1.68
C LEU A 95 -7.33 -7.57 2.56
N ARG A 96 -7.93 -6.78 3.47
CA ARG A 96 -9.08 -7.19 4.28
C ARG A 96 -10.27 -7.58 3.39
N ASP A 97 -10.62 -6.74 2.44
CA ASP A 97 -11.79 -6.93 1.59
C ASP A 97 -11.62 -8.09 0.61
N THR A 98 -10.37 -8.31 0.14
CA THR A 98 -10.06 -9.39 -0.80
C THR A 98 -9.95 -10.76 -0.13
N PHE A 99 -9.31 -10.84 1.03
CA PHE A 99 -8.97 -12.12 1.67
C PHE A 99 -9.83 -12.43 2.90
N GLY A 100 -10.50 -11.43 3.44
CA GLY A 100 -11.30 -11.56 4.66
C GLY A 100 -10.44 -11.84 5.90
N CYS A 101 -11.10 -11.93 7.05
CA CYS A 101 -10.48 -12.36 8.30
C CYS A 101 -10.48 -13.89 8.38
N GLN A 102 -9.32 -14.47 8.67
CA GLN A 102 -9.19 -15.93 8.81
C GLN A 102 -9.66 -16.41 10.19
N PRO A 103 -10.08 -17.69 10.32
CA PRO A 103 -10.46 -18.23 11.62
C PRO A 103 -9.36 -18.06 12.69
N ASN A 104 -9.74 -17.63 13.87
CA ASN A 104 -8.86 -17.35 15.03
C ASN A 104 -7.89 -16.16 14.84
N ALA A 105 -8.02 -15.37 13.79
CA ALA A 105 -7.33 -14.10 13.61
C ALA A 105 -8.13 -12.93 14.20
N ALA A 106 -7.59 -11.72 14.15
CA ALA A 106 -8.27 -10.53 14.60
C ALA A 106 -9.08 -9.88 13.47
N GLU A 107 -10.26 -9.37 13.80
CA GLU A 107 -11.08 -8.57 12.89
C GLU A 107 -10.45 -7.19 12.69
N LEU A 108 -10.29 -6.75 11.44
CA LEU A 108 -9.68 -5.46 11.11
C LEU A 108 -10.73 -4.41 10.77
N PHE A 109 -10.72 -3.33 11.54
CA PHE A 109 -11.42 -2.08 11.24
C PHE A 109 -10.40 -1.07 10.69
N VAL A 110 -10.75 -0.38 9.62
CA VAL A 110 -9.94 0.71 9.07
C VAL A 110 -10.64 2.03 9.39
N LEU A 111 -9.94 2.91 10.06
CA LEU A 111 -10.42 4.24 10.40
C LEU A 111 -9.46 5.27 9.80
N ASP A 112 -9.87 5.80 8.66
CA ASP A 112 -9.13 6.75 7.85
C ASP A 112 -9.88 8.08 7.65
N SER A 113 -10.79 8.37 8.56
CA SER A 113 -11.57 9.59 8.58
C SER A 113 -11.74 10.09 10.01
N THR A 114 -11.88 11.41 10.15
CA THR A 114 -12.28 12.07 11.41
C THR A 114 -13.80 12.33 11.47
N ASP A 115 -14.57 11.70 10.57
CA ASP A 115 -16.04 11.78 10.60
C ASP A 115 -16.58 11.18 11.91
N PRO A 116 -17.38 11.95 12.67
CA PRO A 116 -17.88 11.51 13.99
C PRO A 116 -18.76 10.26 13.93
N ASP A 117 -19.51 10.07 12.85
CA ASP A 117 -20.38 8.91 12.70
C ASP A 117 -19.56 7.64 12.46
N GLN A 118 -18.52 7.72 11.64
CA GLN A 118 -17.60 6.59 11.42
C GLN A 118 -16.85 6.22 12.70
N ILE A 119 -16.34 7.22 13.43
CA ILE A 119 -15.66 7.00 14.72
C ILE A 119 -16.62 6.33 15.72
N THR A 120 -17.85 6.86 15.86
CA THR A 120 -18.85 6.33 16.77
C THR A 120 -19.27 4.90 16.42
N ASN A 121 -19.45 4.62 15.13
CA ASN A 121 -19.82 3.28 14.67
C ASN A 121 -18.73 2.24 14.99
N ILE A 122 -17.46 2.60 14.77
CA ILE A 122 -16.33 1.72 15.12
C ILE A 122 -16.23 1.57 16.65
N ASP A 123 -16.23 2.66 17.42
CA ASP A 123 -16.13 2.62 18.90
C ASP A 123 -17.21 1.72 19.52
N ASN A 124 -18.45 1.81 19.01
CA ASN A 124 -19.56 0.96 19.46
C ASN A 124 -19.42 -0.53 19.11
N ALA A 125 -18.64 -0.87 18.09
CA ALA A 125 -18.39 -2.24 17.67
C ALA A 125 -17.22 -2.90 18.43
N LEU A 126 -16.44 -2.13 19.18
CA LEU A 126 -15.23 -2.62 19.83
C LEU A 126 -15.51 -3.23 21.22
N THR A 127 -14.78 -4.31 21.49
CA THR A 127 -14.53 -4.80 22.85
C THR A 127 -13.12 -4.35 23.22
N LEU A 128 -13.01 -3.21 23.90
CA LEU A 128 -11.74 -2.49 24.10
C LEU A 128 -10.63 -3.38 24.69
N GLU A 129 -10.96 -4.26 25.66
CA GLU A 129 -10.00 -5.17 26.29
C GLU A 129 -9.41 -6.21 25.31
N GLN A 130 -10.08 -6.45 24.18
CA GLN A 130 -9.67 -7.37 23.14
C GLN A 130 -9.19 -6.64 21.87
N THR A 131 -9.04 -5.32 21.94
CA THR A 131 -8.68 -4.46 20.80
C THR A 131 -7.25 -3.99 20.89
N VAL A 132 -6.56 -3.97 19.74
CA VAL A 132 -5.30 -3.26 19.56
C VAL A 132 -5.46 -2.18 18.50
N PHE A 133 -4.89 -1.02 18.74
CA PHE A 133 -4.86 0.11 17.82
C PHE A 133 -3.52 0.18 17.12
N VAL A 134 -3.55 0.18 15.80
CA VAL A 134 -2.37 0.33 14.95
C VAL A 134 -2.32 1.75 14.42
N VAL A 135 -1.44 2.57 15.00
CA VAL A 135 -1.24 3.95 14.54
C VAL A 135 -0.24 3.93 13.39
N ALA A 136 -0.70 4.20 12.18
CA ALA A 136 0.09 4.10 10.96
C ALA A 136 0.29 5.49 10.33
N SER A 137 1.47 6.06 10.48
CA SER A 137 1.83 7.36 9.90
C SER A 137 3.32 7.43 9.60
N LYS A 138 3.69 7.64 8.32
CA LYS A 138 5.08 7.68 7.88
C LYS A 138 5.89 8.75 8.61
N SER A 139 5.44 10.00 8.54
CA SER A 139 6.11 11.15 9.19
C SER A 139 5.80 11.28 10.68
N GLY A 140 4.71 10.64 11.14
CA GLY A 140 4.17 10.85 12.48
C GLY A 140 3.47 12.20 12.69
N SER A 141 3.44 13.07 11.68
CA SER A 141 2.87 14.41 11.77
C SER A 141 1.47 14.56 11.17
N THR A 142 0.93 13.49 10.59
CA THR A 142 -0.43 13.49 10.01
C THR A 142 -1.44 13.72 11.13
N LEU A 143 -2.33 14.71 10.95
CA LEU A 143 -3.22 15.17 12.00
C LEU A 143 -4.23 14.11 12.43
N GLU A 144 -4.88 13.46 11.45
CA GLU A 144 -5.98 12.53 11.67
C GLU A 144 -5.56 11.30 12.50
N PRO A 145 -4.51 10.55 12.18
CA PRO A 145 -4.05 9.45 13.02
C PRO A 145 -3.69 9.88 14.44
N ASN A 146 -3.13 11.10 14.61
CA ASN A 146 -2.76 11.62 15.91
C ASN A 146 -3.99 11.96 16.77
N ILE A 147 -5.02 12.56 16.17
CA ILE A 147 -6.28 12.85 16.86
C ILE A 147 -6.99 11.55 17.25
N LEU A 148 -7.08 10.60 16.31
CA LEU A 148 -7.70 9.30 16.54
C LEU A 148 -6.94 8.51 17.61
N MET A 149 -5.61 8.52 17.59
CA MET A 149 -4.78 7.92 18.63
C MET A 149 -5.09 8.53 20.00
N ALA A 150 -5.13 9.86 20.11
CA ALA A 150 -5.43 10.52 21.36
C ALA A 150 -6.83 10.17 21.90
N HIS A 151 -7.84 10.12 21.00
CA HIS A 151 -9.19 9.72 21.34
C HIS A 151 -9.24 8.29 21.91
N PHE A 152 -8.72 7.32 21.17
CA PHE A 152 -8.76 5.91 21.59
C PHE A 152 -7.82 5.61 22.75
N TYR A 153 -6.72 6.35 22.91
CA TYR A 153 -5.88 6.22 24.09
C TYR A 153 -6.64 6.61 25.37
N HIS A 154 -7.40 7.70 25.32
CA HIS A 154 -8.27 8.11 26.44
C HIS A 154 -9.34 7.03 26.74
N ARG A 155 -10.00 6.51 25.72
CA ARG A 155 -10.96 5.41 25.84
C ARG A 155 -10.34 4.16 26.47
N MET A 156 -9.11 3.82 26.07
CA MET A 156 -8.38 2.69 26.66
C MET A 156 -8.03 2.90 28.14
N VAL A 157 -7.61 4.12 28.51
CA VAL A 157 -7.35 4.47 29.92
C VAL A 157 -8.59 4.24 30.76
N GLU A 158 -9.77 4.62 30.28
CA GLU A 158 -11.05 4.39 30.96
C GLU A 158 -11.41 2.89 31.07
N ALA A 159 -11.11 2.10 30.03
CA ALA A 159 -11.48 0.70 29.96
C ALA A 159 -10.56 -0.23 30.78
N VAL A 160 -9.22 -0.01 30.70
CA VAL A 160 -8.25 -0.96 31.27
C VAL A 160 -7.29 -0.37 32.32
N SER A 161 -7.17 0.89 32.46
CA SER A 161 -6.31 1.74 33.28
C SER A 161 -5.16 2.39 32.52
N ALA A 162 -4.59 3.47 33.10
CA ALA A 162 -3.49 4.20 32.47
C ALA A 162 -2.22 3.36 32.27
N GLU A 163 -1.93 2.45 33.20
CA GLU A 163 -0.74 1.59 33.15
C GLU A 163 -0.83 0.52 32.05
N ARG A 164 -2.05 0.15 31.68
CA ARG A 164 -2.28 -0.92 30.70
C ARG A 164 -2.62 -0.41 29.29
N ALA A 165 -3.11 0.81 29.19
CA ALA A 165 -3.63 1.38 27.93
C ALA A 165 -2.61 1.32 26.81
N ALA A 166 -1.36 1.70 27.06
CA ALA A 166 -0.28 1.71 26.06
C ALA A 166 0.01 0.33 25.45
N GLY A 167 -0.22 -0.74 26.22
CA GLY A 167 -0.09 -2.13 25.76
C GLY A 167 -1.09 -2.54 24.67
N HIS A 168 -2.12 -1.73 24.45
CA HIS A 168 -3.11 -1.89 23.38
C HIS A 168 -2.79 -1.05 22.13
N PHE A 169 -1.59 -0.47 22.05
CA PHE A 169 -1.17 0.33 20.90
C PHE A 169 0.10 -0.21 20.28
N ILE A 170 0.17 -0.14 18.96
CA ILE A 170 1.36 -0.33 18.13
C ILE A 170 1.50 0.85 17.19
N ALA A 171 2.74 1.19 16.83
CA ALA A 171 3.02 2.17 15.79
C ALA A 171 3.61 1.50 14.55
N ILE A 172 3.26 2.01 13.37
CA ILE A 172 3.97 1.76 12.10
C ILE A 172 4.41 3.13 11.60
N THR A 173 5.71 3.40 11.64
CA THR A 173 6.22 4.75 11.35
C THR A 173 7.69 4.71 10.93
N ASP A 174 8.16 5.75 10.26
CA ASP A 174 9.57 5.84 9.90
C ASP A 174 10.46 6.09 11.12
N PRO A 175 11.67 5.54 11.13
CA PRO A 175 12.65 5.82 12.15
C PRO A 175 12.93 7.33 12.29
N GLY A 176 12.99 7.83 13.52
CA GLY A 176 13.19 9.24 13.82
C GLY A 176 11.96 10.12 13.74
N SER A 177 10.78 9.55 13.41
CA SER A 177 9.52 10.29 13.34
C SER A 177 9.03 10.74 14.72
N SER A 178 8.12 11.71 14.73
CA SER A 178 7.45 12.14 15.98
C SER A 178 6.59 11.02 16.57
N LEU A 179 5.99 10.17 15.75
CA LEU A 179 5.19 9.03 16.23
C LEU A 179 6.09 7.96 16.88
N GLU A 180 7.28 7.71 16.36
CA GLU A 180 8.22 6.78 17.01
C GLU A 180 8.58 7.26 18.42
N GLN A 181 8.91 8.56 18.56
CA GLN A 181 9.23 9.15 19.86
C GLN A 181 8.04 9.06 20.82
N GLN A 182 6.85 9.44 20.37
CA GLN A 182 5.62 9.40 21.17
C GLN A 182 5.25 7.96 21.58
N ALA A 183 5.36 7.00 20.66
CA ALA A 183 5.09 5.60 20.94
C ALA A 183 6.06 5.03 21.98
N ALA A 184 7.33 5.42 21.92
CA ALA A 184 8.33 5.05 22.92
C ALA A 184 8.05 5.68 24.27
N GLU A 185 7.70 7.00 24.33
CA GLU A 185 7.37 7.71 25.57
C GLU A 185 6.12 7.13 26.25
N TYR A 186 5.09 6.77 25.49
CA TYR A 186 3.88 6.16 26.03
C TYR A 186 4.06 4.70 26.41
N GLY A 187 5.11 4.03 25.91
CA GLY A 187 5.36 2.62 26.11
C GLY A 187 4.42 1.72 25.27
N PHE A 188 4.22 2.07 24.01
CA PHE A 188 3.45 1.24 23.07
C PHE A 188 4.00 -0.18 23.04
N ARG A 189 3.12 -1.13 22.82
CA ARG A 189 3.46 -2.56 22.82
C ARG A 189 4.55 -2.91 21.81
N HIS A 190 4.53 -2.29 20.65
CA HIS A 190 5.53 -2.48 19.60
C HIS A 190 5.59 -1.29 18.64
N ILE A 191 6.75 -1.10 18.01
CA ILE A 191 6.96 -0.12 16.96
C ILE A 191 7.57 -0.85 15.76
N PHE A 192 6.81 -0.91 14.67
CA PHE A 192 7.30 -1.43 13.40
C PHE A 192 7.90 -0.29 12.58
N ALA A 193 9.18 -0.42 12.24
CA ALA A 193 9.87 0.59 11.47
C ALA A 193 9.37 0.63 10.01
N GLY A 194 9.00 1.80 9.53
CA GLY A 194 8.79 2.08 8.12
C GLY A 194 10.11 2.10 7.35
N VAL A 195 10.02 2.20 6.03
CA VAL A 195 11.18 2.35 5.15
C VAL A 195 11.16 3.78 4.59
N PRO A 196 12.07 4.68 5.03
CA PRO A 196 12.05 6.09 4.65
C PRO A 196 12.05 6.35 3.14
N SER A 197 12.70 5.47 2.37
CA SER A 197 12.80 5.56 0.90
C SER A 197 11.57 5.02 0.15
N ILE A 198 10.45 4.75 0.85
CA ILE A 198 9.21 4.29 0.23
C ILE A 198 8.11 5.31 0.48
N GLY A 199 7.55 5.90 -0.57
CA GLY A 199 6.36 6.75 -0.46
C GLY A 199 5.13 5.96 -0.01
N GLY A 200 4.18 6.63 0.69
CA GLY A 200 3.01 5.96 1.30
C GLY A 200 2.24 5.07 0.33
N ARG A 201 1.93 5.55 -0.88
CA ARG A 201 1.20 4.78 -1.91
C ARG A 201 1.92 3.52 -2.40
N PHE A 202 3.24 3.42 -2.19
CA PHE A 202 4.07 2.26 -2.56
C PHE A 202 4.31 1.30 -1.38
N SER A 203 3.73 1.54 -0.21
CA SER A 203 4.08 0.84 1.03
C SER A 203 3.35 -0.49 1.27
N ALA A 204 2.48 -0.92 0.36
CA ALA A 204 1.64 -2.12 0.50
C ALA A 204 2.40 -3.41 0.86
N LEU A 205 3.64 -3.55 0.40
CA LEU A 205 4.48 -4.73 0.64
C LEU A 205 5.47 -4.53 1.81
N SER A 206 5.39 -3.40 2.52
CA SER A 206 6.14 -3.10 3.74
C SER A 206 5.31 -3.43 5.00
N HIS A 207 5.79 -3.06 6.18
CA HIS A 207 5.05 -3.22 7.43
C HIS A 207 3.64 -2.57 7.39
N TYR A 208 3.44 -1.51 6.61
CA TYR A 208 2.13 -0.85 6.46
C TYR A 208 1.05 -1.78 5.90
N GLY A 209 1.39 -2.70 4.99
CA GLY A 209 0.44 -3.70 4.50
C GLY A 209 0.62 -5.06 5.19
N VAL A 210 1.86 -5.50 5.42
CA VAL A 210 2.15 -6.86 5.93
C VAL A 210 1.69 -7.05 7.38
N VAL A 211 1.83 -6.03 8.24
CA VAL A 211 1.41 -6.14 9.66
C VAL A 211 -0.11 -6.29 9.78
N PRO A 212 -0.95 -5.41 9.21
CA PRO A 212 -2.42 -5.60 9.22
C PRO A 212 -2.85 -6.91 8.54
N ALA A 213 -2.20 -7.29 7.43
CA ALA A 213 -2.49 -8.55 6.74
C ALA A 213 -2.22 -9.78 7.62
N ALA A 214 -1.13 -9.77 8.36
CA ALA A 214 -0.81 -10.85 9.30
C ALA A 214 -1.80 -10.88 10.48
N MET A 215 -2.31 -9.74 10.93
CA MET A 215 -3.31 -9.65 12.01
C MET A 215 -4.64 -10.30 11.62
N ILE A 216 -5.08 -10.17 10.36
CA ILE A 216 -6.26 -10.87 9.85
C ILE A 216 -6.01 -12.33 9.50
N GLY A 217 -4.81 -12.84 9.75
CA GLY A 217 -4.42 -14.23 9.49
C GLY A 217 -4.11 -14.58 8.04
N MET A 218 -3.88 -13.59 7.20
CA MET A 218 -3.52 -13.83 5.80
C MET A 218 -2.17 -14.55 5.69
N ASP A 219 -2.03 -15.43 4.72
CA ASP A 219 -0.75 -16.06 4.38
C ASP A 219 0.20 -15.02 3.72
N CYS A 220 0.84 -14.22 4.58
CA CYS A 220 1.76 -13.17 4.14
C CYS A 220 2.98 -13.73 3.41
N ARG A 221 3.41 -14.95 3.72
CA ARG A 221 4.53 -15.59 3.00
C ARG A 221 4.17 -15.84 1.56
N ARG A 222 3.04 -16.50 1.31
CA ARG A 222 2.55 -16.76 -0.04
C ARG A 222 2.28 -15.46 -0.82
N PHE A 223 1.77 -14.45 -0.15
CA PHE A 223 1.55 -13.12 -0.73
C PHE A 223 2.86 -12.48 -1.20
N LEU A 224 3.87 -12.43 -0.33
CA LEU A 224 5.18 -11.87 -0.65
C LEU A 224 5.94 -12.71 -1.69
N GLU A 225 5.85 -14.04 -1.66
CA GLU A 225 6.43 -14.92 -2.68
C GLU A 225 5.77 -14.72 -4.06
N SER A 226 4.46 -14.45 -4.08
CA SER A 226 3.77 -14.06 -5.31
C SER A 226 4.28 -12.73 -5.86
N ALA A 227 4.47 -11.73 -4.98
CA ALA A 227 5.07 -10.46 -5.33
C ALA A 227 6.53 -10.63 -5.82
N GLN A 228 7.32 -11.52 -5.18
CA GLN A 228 8.68 -11.83 -5.60
C GLN A 228 8.75 -12.41 -7.01
N SER A 229 7.74 -13.18 -7.42
CA SER A 229 7.64 -13.68 -8.79
C SER A 229 7.47 -12.54 -9.81
N MET A 230 6.70 -11.50 -9.46
CA MET A 230 6.55 -10.30 -10.28
C MET A 230 7.83 -9.45 -10.27
N VAL A 231 8.50 -9.29 -9.13
CA VAL A 231 9.82 -8.65 -9.04
C VAL A 231 10.79 -9.30 -10.01
N SER A 232 10.85 -10.64 -10.04
CA SER A 232 11.73 -11.39 -10.93
C SER A 232 11.39 -11.15 -12.41
N ALA A 233 10.11 -11.09 -12.76
CA ALA A 233 9.66 -10.79 -14.13
C ALA A 233 9.99 -9.34 -14.53
N CYS A 234 9.80 -8.38 -13.63
CA CYS A 234 10.10 -6.96 -13.89
C CYS A 234 11.61 -6.62 -13.86
N LYS A 235 12.44 -7.48 -13.27
CA LYS A 235 13.89 -7.32 -13.20
C LYS A 235 14.60 -7.85 -14.45
N THR A 236 13.90 -8.61 -15.29
CA THR A 236 14.52 -9.19 -16.48
C THR A 236 14.99 -8.10 -17.46
N THR A 237 16.18 -8.29 -18.01
CA THR A 237 16.76 -7.48 -19.09
C THR A 237 16.68 -8.18 -20.45
N ALA A 238 16.03 -9.35 -20.53
CA ALA A 238 15.94 -10.15 -21.74
C ALA A 238 15.25 -9.41 -22.91
N GLY A 239 14.26 -8.56 -22.58
CA GLY A 239 13.61 -7.69 -23.56
C GLY A 239 12.57 -6.79 -22.91
N ALA A 240 12.41 -5.57 -23.40
CA ALA A 240 11.40 -4.64 -22.91
C ALA A 240 9.97 -5.19 -23.13
N THR A 241 9.76 -5.94 -24.21
CA THR A 241 8.48 -6.59 -24.54
C THR A 241 8.12 -7.75 -23.62
N GLU A 242 9.10 -8.37 -22.97
CA GLU A 242 8.89 -9.48 -22.04
C GLU A 242 8.72 -9.02 -20.60
N ASN A 243 9.03 -7.76 -20.31
CA ASN A 243 8.93 -7.17 -18.99
C ASN A 243 7.52 -6.59 -18.76
N PRO A 244 6.70 -7.20 -17.88
CA PRO A 244 5.29 -6.80 -17.71
C PRO A 244 5.15 -5.38 -17.15
N GLY A 245 6.05 -4.94 -16.30
CA GLY A 245 6.03 -3.58 -15.74
C GLY A 245 6.38 -2.53 -16.78
N VAL A 246 7.41 -2.78 -17.60
CA VAL A 246 7.80 -1.90 -18.72
C VAL A 246 6.67 -1.83 -19.76
N MET A 247 6.09 -2.98 -20.11
CA MET A 247 5.01 -3.04 -21.08
C MET A 247 3.80 -2.22 -20.63
N LEU A 248 3.29 -2.49 -19.41
CA LEU A 248 2.11 -1.78 -18.90
C LEU A 248 2.36 -0.28 -18.74
N GLY A 249 3.50 0.09 -18.15
CA GLY A 249 3.88 1.49 -17.98
C GLY A 249 4.03 2.22 -19.32
N SER A 250 4.60 1.56 -20.33
CA SER A 250 4.75 2.15 -21.67
C SER A 250 3.41 2.33 -22.38
N ILE A 251 2.47 1.38 -22.26
CA ILE A 251 1.12 1.49 -22.82
C ILE A 251 0.42 2.72 -22.22
N ILE A 252 0.41 2.85 -20.89
CA ILE A 252 -0.23 3.96 -20.21
C ILE A 252 0.42 5.29 -20.61
N ALA A 253 1.74 5.36 -20.65
CA ALA A 253 2.47 6.57 -21.01
C ALA A 253 2.22 7.00 -22.44
N VAL A 254 2.28 6.08 -23.41
CA VAL A 254 2.04 6.37 -24.82
C VAL A 254 0.59 6.83 -25.04
N ALA A 255 -0.39 6.19 -24.42
CA ALA A 255 -1.77 6.59 -24.50
C ALA A 255 -1.98 8.03 -23.95
N ALA A 256 -1.43 8.32 -22.77
CA ALA A 256 -1.54 9.65 -22.16
C ALA A 256 -0.87 10.73 -23.02
N HIS A 257 0.30 10.46 -23.60
CA HIS A 257 0.97 11.41 -24.49
C HIS A 257 0.20 11.72 -25.79
N GLN A 258 -0.68 10.81 -26.20
CA GLN A 258 -1.56 11.01 -27.37
C GLN A 258 -2.96 11.52 -26.98
N GLY A 259 -3.16 11.98 -25.75
CA GLY A 259 -4.41 12.57 -25.27
C GLY A 259 -5.40 11.58 -24.66
N HIS A 260 -5.06 10.30 -24.57
CA HIS A 260 -5.84 9.28 -23.86
C HIS A 260 -5.36 9.19 -22.41
N ASP A 261 -5.64 10.24 -21.64
CA ASP A 261 -5.17 10.42 -20.28
C ASP A 261 -6.11 9.86 -19.19
N LYS A 262 -7.20 9.22 -19.58
CA LYS A 262 -8.16 8.57 -18.67
C LYS A 262 -8.00 7.07 -18.71
N LEU A 263 -7.87 6.48 -17.51
CA LEU A 263 -7.69 5.05 -17.32
C LEU A 263 -8.88 4.47 -16.53
N THR A 264 -9.84 3.86 -17.21
CA THR A 264 -10.95 3.17 -16.55
C THR A 264 -10.48 1.79 -16.04
N LEU A 265 -10.74 1.53 -14.77
CA LEU A 265 -10.41 0.29 -14.09
C LEU A 265 -11.65 -0.61 -14.02
N VAL A 266 -11.62 -1.75 -14.70
CA VAL A 266 -12.68 -2.75 -14.66
C VAL A 266 -12.16 -3.96 -13.88
N LEU A 267 -12.61 -4.10 -12.64
CA LEU A 267 -12.12 -5.09 -11.70
C LEU A 267 -13.15 -6.19 -11.44
N SER A 268 -12.67 -7.40 -11.20
CA SER A 268 -13.53 -8.49 -10.74
C SER A 268 -14.10 -8.15 -9.35
N PRO A 269 -15.37 -8.52 -9.05
CA PRO A 269 -16.02 -8.18 -7.79
C PRO A 269 -15.21 -8.57 -6.53
N GLY A 270 -14.46 -9.68 -6.58
CA GLY A 270 -13.65 -10.14 -5.44
C GLY A 270 -12.41 -9.30 -5.15
N ILE A 271 -12.04 -8.34 -6.01
CA ILE A 271 -10.92 -7.41 -5.83
C ILE A 271 -11.35 -5.96 -6.11
N ALA A 272 -12.62 -5.64 -5.97
CA ALA A 272 -13.15 -4.33 -6.36
C ALA A 272 -12.49 -3.18 -5.57
N SER A 273 -12.19 -3.37 -4.29
CA SER A 273 -11.52 -2.36 -3.46
C SER A 273 -10.10 -1.99 -3.93
N LEU A 274 -9.48 -2.81 -4.80
CA LEU A 274 -8.19 -2.48 -5.41
C LEU A 274 -8.23 -1.19 -6.25
N GLY A 275 -9.38 -0.84 -6.80
CA GLY A 275 -9.55 0.34 -7.65
C GLY A 275 -9.22 1.64 -6.92
N ALA A 276 -9.72 1.82 -5.73
CA ALA A 276 -9.45 3.02 -4.92
C ALA A 276 -7.95 3.18 -4.60
N TRP A 277 -7.25 2.08 -4.31
CA TRP A 277 -5.79 2.12 -4.11
C TRP A 277 -5.03 2.44 -5.40
N LEU A 278 -5.44 1.85 -6.53
CA LEU A 278 -4.85 2.16 -7.84
C LEU A 278 -5.11 3.61 -8.26
N GLU A 279 -6.26 4.17 -7.90
CA GLU A 279 -6.56 5.59 -8.11
C GLU A 279 -5.51 6.48 -7.44
N GLN A 280 -5.26 6.30 -6.16
CA GLN A 280 -4.21 7.04 -5.46
C GLN A 280 -2.83 6.77 -6.08
N LEU A 281 -2.49 5.50 -6.31
CA LEU A 281 -1.17 5.11 -6.84
C LEU A 281 -0.87 5.81 -8.17
N ILE A 282 -1.81 5.78 -9.10
CA ILE A 282 -1.62 6.30 -10.46
C ILE A 282 -1.70 7.83 -10.48
N ALA A 283 -2.76 8.40 -9.89
CA ALA A 283 -2.97 9.84 -9.91
C ALA A 283 -1.84 10.60 -9.22
N GLU A 284 -1.44 10.17 -8.01
CA GLU A 284 -0.36 10.81 -7.26
C GLU A 284 1.02 10.59 -7.90
N SER A 285 1.24 9.45 -8.57
CA SER A 285 2.52 9.16 -9.23
C SER A 285 2.69 9.92 -10.54
N THR A 286 1.62 10.11 -11.32
CA THR A 286 1.67 10.70 -12.66
C THR A 286 1.26 12.18 -12.67
N GLY A 287 0.51 12.65 -11.68
CA GLY A 287 -0.01 14.01 -11.59
C GLY A 287 1.05 15.05 -11.22
N LYS A 288 1.97 15.33 -12.14
CA LYS A 288 3.10 16.23 -11.96
C LYS A 288 3.16 17.27 -13.08
N GLN A 289 3.53 18.50 -12.75
CA GLN A 289 3.82 19.57 -13.74
C GLN A 289 2.72 19.82 -14.77
N GLY A 290 1.45 19.68 -14.39
CA GLY A 290 0.30 19.90 -15.27
C GLY A 290 -0.03 18.72 -16.21
N THR A 291 0.60 17.58 -16.02
CA THR A 291 0.30 16.31 -16.71
C THR A 291 -0.09 15.23 -15.72
N GLY A 292 -0.72 14.17 -16.19
CA GLY A 292 -1.07 13.03 -15.37
C GLY A 292 -1.99 12.06 -16.09
N VAL A 293 -2.20 10.91 -15.49
CA VAL A 293 -3.23 9.95 -15.88
C VAL A 293 -4.33 10.02 -14.84
N LEU A 294 -5.57 10.20 -15.29
CA LEU A 294 -6.75 10.20 -14.44
C LEU A 294 -7.34 8.78 -14.36
N PRO A 295 -7.11 8.05 -13.29
CA PRO A 295 -7.76 6.76 -13.08
C PRO A 295 -9.23 6.97 -12.72
N LEU A 296 -10.10 6.08 -13.23
CA LEU A 296 -11.54 6.06 -12.99
C LEU A 296 -11.89 4.70 -12.41
N ASP A 297 -12.27 4.68 -11.15
CA ASP A 297 -12.73 3.48 -10.45
C ASP A 297 -14.25 3.52 -10.26
N GLY A 298 -14.86 2.31 -10.17
CA GLY A 298 -16.30 2.17 -9.89
C GLY A 298 -17.22 2.67 -11.00
N GLU A 299 -16.71 2.95 -12.21
CA GLU A 299 -17.54 3.33 -13.33
C GLU A 299 -18.45 2.16 -13.75
N PRO A 300 -19.78 2.37 -13.90
CA PRO A 300 -20.66 1.34 -14.41
C PRO A 300 -20.24 0.90 -15.80
N ILE A 301 -20.10 -0.41 -16.01
CA ILE A 301 -19.74 -0.95 -17.32
C ILE A 301 -20.81 -0.57 -18.33
N GLY A 302 -20.46 0.27 -19.28
CA GLY A 302 -21.28 0.68 -20.39
C GLY A 302 -21.24 -0.31 -21.55
N ALA A 303 -21.99 0.00 -22.62
CA ALA A 303 -21.86 -0.73 -23.88
C ALA A 303 -20.45 -0.49 -24.49
N PRO A 304 -19.90 -1.42 -25.29
CA PRO A 304 -18.54 -1.30 -25.83
C PRO A 304 -18.24 -0.02 -26.60
N ASP A 305 -19.27 0.60 -27.20
CA ASP A 305 -19.18 1.84 -27.96
C ASP A 305 -19.02 3.11 -27.10
N VAL A 306 -19.16 2.99 -25.77
CA VAL A 306 -18.95 4.11 -24.83
C VAL A 306 -17.46 4.34 -24.54
N TYR A 307 -16.65 3.32 -24.76
CA TYR A 307 -15.22 3.32 -24.39
C TYR A 307 -14.28 3.72 -25.56
N GLY A 308 -14.78 4.14 -26.67
CA GLY A 308 -14.08 4.79 -27.79
C GLY A 308 -13.01 3.94 -28.47
#